data_8577d5ee51879bdec678d00e068cac1a
#
_entry.id   8577d5ee51879bdec678d00e068cac1a
#
_cell.length_a   1.000
_cell.length_b   1.000
_cell.length_c   1.000
_cell.angle_alpha   90.00
_cell.angle_beta   90.00
_cell.angle_gamma   90.00
#
_symmetry.space_group_name_H-M   'P 1'
#
loop_
_entity.id
_entity.type
_entity.pdbx_description
1 polymer ?
#
loop_
_entity_poly.entity_id
_entity_poly.type
_entity_poly.pdbx_seq_one_letter_code
_entity_poly.pdbx_strand_id
1 'polypeptide(L)'
;FPLWYLQEIEGVRTDVRVVNTSLFQTDWYIDQMKRKAYESDPIPSQLTHNQYRGGNRDVIIRREITKDTLPIQSFMDFVASEKPSTKFKYVVEKQGEDPRQYPGHLLNSNYFPTRSISIPVNKEMVLKNGIVKPKDADKIEDHLFTQIDGSYIYKNRLLMLDIIANNNWERPIYFTGGAFSDEDYIWLKDYLQLDGMCYKLVPIKTPIDRANPYDMGRVDADLMYEKVKNWKWGGSGEDIYHDIETRRNGITYRGNIARLIEQLINEDKLDKAEEVADLAMKKMPVDQFGFYSLLEPYISAYYEIGNVEKGRALFKDVARKYQENLVYYSNLSLDNQESKVGEDIYVDIQRYRALVDILVVYNDKDFALEETKTFNNYLSLFDQLMNRYSEEDLPEIPDDVDLSTTINDSIKKITPEE
;
A
#
# COMPACT_ATOMS: atom_id res chain seq x y z
N PHE A 1 -17.20 7.73 3.57
CA PHE A 1 -18.66 7.91 3.47
C PHE A 1 -19.36 6.79 2.68
N PRO A 2 -18.87 6.27 1.53
CA PRO A 2 -19.59 5.26 0.75
C PRO A 2 -19.94 3.99 1.54
N LEU A 3 -19.04 3.49 2.40
CA LEU A 3 -19.30 2.30 3.22
C LEU A 3 -20.42 2.55 4.25
N TRP A 4 -20.45 3.74 4.85
CA TRP A 4 -21.54 4.10 5.77
C TRP A 4 -22.87 4.24 5.03
N TYR A 5 -22.88 4.84 3.83
CA TYR A 5 -24.09 4.88 3.02
C TYR A 5 -24.63 3.48 2.74
N LEU A 6 -23.77 2.55 2.35
CA LEU A 6 -24.16 1.17 2.10
C LEU A 6 -24.76 0.49 3.34
N GLN A 7 -24.22 0.74 4.53
CA GLN A 7 -24.74 0.17 5.77
C GLN A 7 -26.02 0.86 6.24
N GLU A 8 -26.02 2.21 6.31
CA GLU A 8 -27.09 2.97 6.94
C GLU A 8 -28.32 3.14 6.03
N ILE A 9 -28.15 3.15 4.72
CA ILE A 9 -29.23 3.39 3.75
C ILE A 9 -29.60 2.11 2.99
N GLU A 10 -28.60 1.36 2.52
CA GLU A 10 -28.84 0.16 1.71
C GLU A 10 -28.91 -1.13 2.54
N GLY A 11 -28.61 -1.08 3.83
CA GLY A 11 -28.62 -2.25 4.73
C GLY A 11 -27.61 -3.33 4.36
N VAL A 12 -26.52 -2.97 3.67
CA VAL A 12 -25.50 -3.92 3.21
C VAL A 12 -24.48 -4.18 4.29
N ARG A 13 -24.27 -5.46 4.64
CA ARG A 13 -23.25 -5.90 5.61
C ARG A 13 -23.33 -5.18 6.95
N THR A 14 -24.51 -5.10 7.52
CA THR A 14 -24.77 -4.54 8.87
C THR A 14 -24.20 -5.40 10.00
N ASP A 15 -23.72 -6.62 9.67
CA ASP A 15 -22.93 -7.51 10.52
C ASP A 15 -21.48 -7.06 10.73
N VAL A 16 -20.95 -6.18 9.87
CA VAL A 16 -19.57 -5.70 9.90
C VAL A 16 -19.48 -4.35 10.61
N ARG A 17 -18.49 -4.19 11.48
CA ARG A 17 -18.17 -2.89 12.10
C ARG A 17 -17.19 -2.12 11.21
N VAL A 18 -17.68 -1.07 10.52
CA VAL A 18 -16.83 -0.13 9.78
C VAL A 18 -16.28 0.91 10.74
N VAL A 19 -14.94 0.96 10.84
CA VAL A 19 -14.22 1.85 11.74
C VAL A 19 -13.45 2.91 10.95
N ASN A 20 -13.66 4.18 11.28
CA ASN A 20 -12.83 5.27 10.82
C ASN A 20 -11.73 5.54 11.86
N THR A 21 -10.48 5.20 11.53
CA THR A 21 -9.35 5.29 12.45
C THR A 21 -9.03 6.73 12.86
N SER A 22 -9.28 7.73 11.99
CA SER A 22 -9.10 9.15 12.37
C SER A 22 -10.07 9.57 13.46
N LEU A 23 -11.32 9.08 13.44
CA LEU A 23 -12.32 9.40 14.44
C LEU A 23 -12.04 8.72 15.80
N PHE A 24 -11.19 7.71 15.86
CA PHE A 24 -10.73 7.14 17.14
C PHE A 24 -9.90 8.12 17.99
N GLN A 25 -9.58 9.30 17.51
CA GLN A 25 -9.07 10.38 18.36
C GLN A 25 -10.16 11.03 19.22
N THR A 26 -11.44 10.78 18.94
CA THR A 26 -12.57 11.43 19.62
C THR A 26 -13.32 10.48 20.55
N ASP A 27 -13.63 10.97 21.74
CA ASP A 27 -14.26 10.17 22.82
C ASP A 27 -15.63 9.65 22.40
N TRP A 28 -16.45 10.50 21.79
CA TRP A 28 -17.81 10.14 21.37
C TRP A 28 -17.83 9.00 20.34
N TYR A 29 -16.84 8.97 19.44
CA TYR A 29 -16.77 7.91 18.43
C TYR A 29 -16.35 6.58 19.04
N ILE A 30 -15.39 6.59 19.98
CA ILE A 30 -15.00 5.39 20.73
C ILE A 30 -16.22 4.84 21.48
N ASP A 31 -16.97 5.71 22.18
CA ASP A 31 -18.20 5.31 22.88
C ASP A 31 -19.23 4.70 21.93
N GLN A 32 -19.37 5.26 20.72
CA GLN A 32 -20.26 4.72 19.70
C GLN A 32 -19.80 3.33 19.24
N MET A 33 -18.51 3.14 18.98
CA MET A 33 -17.96 1.86 18.53
C MET A 33 -18.06 0.77 19.63
N LYS A 34 -18.10 1.14 20.89
CA LYS A 34 -18.28 0.24 22.05
C LYS A 34 -19.74 -0.11 22.34
N ARG A 35 -20.66 0.26 21.46
CA ARG A 35 -22.08 -0.12 21.53
C ARG A 35 -22.42 -1.04 20.38
N LYS A 36 -23.39 -1.94 20.60
CA LYS A 36 -23.96 -2.73 19.49
C LYS A 36 -24.62 -1.82 18.47
N ALA A 37 -24.42 -2.11 17.18
CA ALA A 37 -25.12 -1.46 16.09
C ALA A 37 -25.56 -2.50 15.07
N TYR A 38 -26.85 -2.57 14.80
CA TYR A 38 -27.48 -3.61 13.96
C TYR A 38 -27.09 -5.02 14.45
N GLU A 39 -26.62 -5.89 13.56
CA GLU A 39 -26.09 -7.22 13.90
C GLU A 39 -24.63 -7.22 14.32
N SER A 40 -23.96 -6.07 14.26
CA SER A 40 -22.54 -5.95 14.58
C SER A 40 -22.33 -5.72 16.07
N ASP A 41 -21.60 -6.60 16.72
CA ASP A 41 -21.23 -6.48 18.12
C ASP A 41 -20.28 -5.29 18.39
N PRO A 42 -20.19 -4.79 19.64
CA PRO A 42 -19.19 -3.80 20.03
C PRO A 42 -17.77 -4.20 19.63
N ILE A 43 -16.91 -3.20 19.39
CA ILE A 43 -15.48 -3.50 19.25
C ILE A 43 -14.94 -4.11 20.55
N PRO A 44 -14.07 -5.12 20.47
CA PRO A 44 -13.43 -5.68 21.67
C PRO A 44 -12.37 -4.68 22.16
N SER A 45 -12.60 -4.09 23.33
CA SER A 45 -11.70 -3.11 23.93
C SER A 45 -11.79 -3.15 25.45
N GLN A 46 -10.64 -3.23 26.11
CA GLN A 46 -10.55 -3.18 27.57
C GLN A 46 -10.51 -1.75 28.13
N LEU A 47 -10.20 -0.75 27.30
CA LEU A 47 -10.11 0.64 27.74
C LEU A 47 -11.49 1.15 28.17
N THR A 48 -11.59 1.68 29.39
CA THR A 48 -12.80 2.31 29.93
C THR A 48 -12.93 3.76 29.43
N HIS A 49 -14.15 4.32 29.47
CA HIS A 49 -14.40 5.72 29.08
C HIS A 49 -13.46 6.71 29.78
N ASN A 50 -13.20 6.52 31.08
CA ASN A 50 -12.28 7.38 31.84
C ASN A 50 -10.83 7.31 31.37
N GLN A 51 -10.43 6.23 30.72
CA GLN A 51 -9.06 6.03 30.24
C GLN A 51 -8.76 6.69 28.90
N TYR A 52 -9.77 7.08 28.11
CA TYR A 52 -9.58 7.76 26.84
C TYR A 52 -10.25 9.12 26.72
N ARG A 53 -11.11 9.52 27.68
CA ARG A 53 -11.80 10.82 27.63
C ARG A 53 -10.88 11.99 28.00
N GLY A 54 -11.25 13.18 27.53
CA GLY A 54 -10.69 14.44 27.99
C GLY A 54 -9.18 14.59 27.81
N GLY A 55 -8.63 14.06 26.73
CA GLY A 55 -7.20 14.09 26.43
C GLY A 55 -6.39 12.95 27.04
N ASN A 56 -7.02 12.05 27.83
CA ASN A 56 -6.33 10.88 28.36
C ASN A 56 -5.88 9.97 27.22
N ARG A 57 -4.60 9.60 27.24
CA ARG A 57 -3.96 8.72 26.24
C ARG A 57 -4.09 9.22 24.79
N ASP A 58 -4.24 10.54 24.58
CA ASP A 58 -4.14 11.11 23.25
C ASP A 58 -2.80 10.76 22.60
N VAL A 59 -1.76 10.72 23.46
CA VAL A 59 -0.39 10.31 23.10
C VAL A 59 0.19 9.45 24.20
N ILE A 60 0.77 8.31 23.85
CA ILE A 60 1.59 7.46 24.71
C ILE A 60 3.04 7.57 24.26
N ILE A 61 3.93 7.96 25.17
CA ILE A 61 5.33 8.25 24.87
C ILE A 61 6.17 6.98 24.93
N ARG A 62 7.12 6.84 23.99
CA ARG A 62 8.13 5.78 24.08
C ARG A 62 9.16 6.09 25.15
N ARG A 63 9.33 5.19 26.11
CA ARG A 63 10.42 5.21 27.06
C ARG A 63 10.87 3.79 27.31
N GLU A 64 11.79 3.31 26.50
CA GLU A 64 12.26 1.93 26.59
C GLU A 64 13.03 1.73 27.89
N ILE A 65 12.55 0.80 28.71
CA ILE A 65 13.19 0.34 29.94
C ILE A 65 13.61 -1.12 29.85
N THR A 66 13.15 -1.82 28.83
CA THR A 66 13.55 -3.17 28.47
C THR A 66 13.57 -3.33 26.95
N LYS A 67 14.38 -4.27 26.48
CA LYS A 67 14.41 -4.73 25.08
C LYS A 67 13.57 -5.98 24.86
N ASP A 68 12.97 -6.51 25.92
CA ASP A 68 12.16 -7.72 25.86
C ASP A 68 10.91 -7.50 25.00
N THR A 69 10.48 -8.56 24.33
CA THR A 69 9.20 -8.59 23.63
C THR A 69 8.09 -8.84 24.63
N LEU A 70 7.13 -7.93 24.74
CA LEU A 70 5.96 -8.11 25.61
C LEU A 70 4.79 -8.74 24.85
N PRO A 71 4.04 -9.67 25.47
CA PRO A 71 2.73 -10.05 24.99
C PRO A 71 1.83 -8.80 24.90
N ILE A 72 1.05 -8.69 23.81
CA ILE A 72 0.21 -7.52 23.56
C ILE A 72 -0.74 -7.22 24.73
N GLN A 73 -1.25 -8.25 25.42
CA GLN A 73 -2.12 -8.05 26.59
C GLN A 73 -1.35 -7.37 27.74
N SER A 74 -0.13 -7.83 28.03
CA SER A 74 0.73 -7.20 29.07
C SER A 74 1.10 -5.76 28.69
N PHE A 75 1.33 -5.50 27.42
CA PHE A 75 1.55 -4.15 26.91
C PHE A 75 0.33 -3.26 27.13
N MET A 76 -0.87 -3.74 26.76
CA MET A 76 -2.12 -3.01 26.96
C MET A 76 -2.44 -2.79 28.44
N ASP A 77 -2.23 -3.79 29.30
CA ASP A 77 -2.43 -3.65 30.76
C ASP A 77 -1.50 -2.58 31.35
N PHE A 78 -0.26 -2.49 30.84
CA PHE A 78 0.69 -1.47 31.29
C PHE A 78 0.25 -0.07 30.84
N VAL A 79 -0.06 0.14 29.57
CA VAL A 79 -0.44 1.47 29.04
C VAL A 79 -1.84 1.90 29.48
N ALA A 80 -2.72 0.97 29.82
CA ALA A 80 -4.04 1.25 30.39
C ALA A 80 -4.00 1.55 31.90
N SER A 81 -2.92 1.21 32.58
CA SER A 81 -2.81 1.33 34.05
C SER A 81 -2.81 2.79 34.51
N GLU A 82 -3.45 3.05 35.65
CA GLU A 82 -3.42 4.34 36.37
C GLU A 82 -2.39 4.39 37.50
N LYS A 83 -1.57 3.34 37.65
CA LYS A 83 -0.54 3.29 38.70
C LYS A 83 0.52 4.37 38.44
N PRO A 84 1.04 5.04 39.50
CA PRO A 84 2.10 6.03 39.32
C PRO A 84 3.34 5.51 38.55
N SER A 85 3.69 4.25 38.73
CA SER A 85 4.81 3.58 38.06
C SER A 85 4.66 3.46 36.52
N THR A 86 3.47 3.65 35.98
CA THR A 86 3.21 3.63 34.53
C THR A 86 3.13 5.03 33.93
N LYS A 87 3.35 6.08 34.72
CA LYS A 87 3.37 7.47 34.24
C LYS A 87 4.78 7.88 33.86
N PHE A 88 4.90 8.74 32.83
CA PHE A 88 6.17 9.18 32.29
C PHE A 88 7.04 9.88 33.35
N LYS A 89 6.42 10.66 34.26
CA LYS A 89 7.11 11.27 35.39
C LYS A 89 7.94 10.26 36.20
N TYR A 90 7.34 9.12 36.51
CA TYR A 90 7.99 8.09 37.32
C TYR A 90 9.30 7.57 36.68
N VAL A 91 9.26 7.30 35.38
CA VAL A 91 10.44 6.78 34.69
C VAL A 91 11.52 7.83 34.53
N VAL A 92 11.18 9.09 34.29
CA VAL A 92 12.09 10.24 34.26
C VAL A 92 12.83 10.39 35.58
N GLU A 93 12.08 10.43 36.69
CA GLU A 93 12.64 10.52 38.05
C GLU A 93 13.54 9.31 38.38
N LYS A 94 13.10 8.10 38.02
CA LYS A 94 13.87 6.88 38.26
C LYS A 94 15.18 6.80 37.50
N GLN A 95 15.24 7.46 36.34
CA GLN A 95 16.47 7.57 35.53
C GLN A 95 17.36 8.74 35.95
N GLY A 96 16.97 9.50 36.97
CA GLY A 96 17.74 10.63 37.49
C GLY A 96 17.65 11.89 36.65
N GLU A 97 16.67 11.97 35.75
CA GLU A 97 16.42 13.16 34.93
C GLU A 97 15.53 14.17 35.69
N ASP A 98 15.68 15.45 35.36
CA ASP A 98 14.85 16.49 35.98
C ASP A 98 13.50 16.61 35.28
N PRO A 99 12.37 16.30 35.94
CA PRO A 99 11.04 16.40 35.35
C PRO A 99 10.67 17.78 34.82
N ARG A 100 11.31 18.86 35.33
CA ARG A 100 11.07 20.24 34.89
C ARG A 100 11.50 20.50 33.44
N GLN A 101 12.32 19.60 32.85
CA GLN A 101 12.71 19.65 31.44
C GLN A 101 11.59 19.20 30.48
N TYR A 102 10.51 18.61 31.02
CA TYR A 102 9.42 18.05 30.23
C TYR A 102 8.12 18.83 30.44
N PRO A 103 7.29 18.99 29.41
CA PRO A 103 5.96 19.58 29.53
C PRO A 103 5.10 18.84 30.57
N GLY A 104 4.40 19.58 31.45
CA GLY A 104 3.64 18.99 32.54
C GLY A 104 2.55 17.99 32.11
N HIS A 105 1.94 18.20 30.94
CA HIS A 105 0.95 17.26 30.40
C HIS A 105 1.59 15.91 30.02
N LEU A 106 2.84 15.90 29.55
CA LEU A 106 3.56 14.67 29.22
C LEU A 106 3.93 13.88 30.48
N LEU A 107 4.30 14.56 31.56
CA LEU A 107 4.68 13.90 32.83
C LEU A 107 3.54 13.03 33.40
N ASN A 108 2.30 13.43 33.17
CA ASN A 108 1.12 12.69 33.62
C ASN A 108 0.64 11.62 32.62
N SER A 109 1.17 11.63 31.40
CA SER A 109 0.82 10.64 30.39
C SER A 109 1.44 9.27 30.71
N ASN A 110 0.81 8.21 30.22
CA ASN A 110 1.41 6.89 30.25
C ASN A 110 2.56 6.83 29.22
N TYR A 111 3.48 5.89 29.42
CA TYR A 111 4.53 5.57 28.47
C TYR A 111 4.48 4.09 28.09
N PHE A 112 5.17 3.69 27.05
CA PHE A 112 5.34 2.28 26.72
C PHE A 112 6.80 1.85 26.92
N PRO A 113 7.01 0.69 27.59
CA PRO A 113 8.31 0.29 28.11
C PRO A 113 9.20 -0.43 27.10
N THR A 114 8.64 -0.90 26.00
CA THR A 114 9.31 -1.59 24.89
C THR A 114 8.59 -1.33 23.59
N ARG A 115 9.34 -1.34 22.49
CA ARG A 115 8.77 -1.28 21.15
C ARG A 115 8.35 -2.65 20.59
N SER A 116 8.84 -3.73 21.18
CA SER A 116 8.62 -5.10 20.68
C SER A 116 7.40 -5.74 21.33
N ILE A 117 6.45 -6.16 20.50
CA ILE A 117 5.18 -6.78 20.93
C ILE A 117 5.01 -8.13 20.25
N SER A 118 4.50 -9.12 20.98
CA SER A 118 4.02 -10.39 20.44
C SER A 118 2.51 -10.52 20.61
N ILE A 119 1.85 -11.01 19.58
CA ILE A 119 0.40 -11.22 19.53
C ILE A 119 0.17 -12.74 19.45
N PRO A 120 -0.44 -13.38 20.47
CA PRO A 120 -0.68 -14.81 20.45
C PRO A 120 -1.73 -15.17 19.38
N VAL A 121 -1.57 -16.35 18.79
CA VAL A 121 -2.48 -16.84 17.75
C VAL A 121 -3.30 -18.01 18.30
N ASN A 122 -4.61 -17.85 18.28
CA ASN A 122 -5.55 -18.94 18.56
C ASN A 122 -5.86 -19.68 17.25
N LYS A 123 -5.06 -20.71 16.93
CA LYS A 123 -5.16 -21.45 15.67
C LYS A 123 -6.53 -22.07 15.43
N GLU A 124 -7.18 -22.54 16.50
CA GLU A 124 -8.54 -23.10 16.43
C GLU A 124 -9.53 -22.02 15.95
N MET A 125 -9.51 -20.85 16.56
CA MET A 125 -10.38 -19.74 16.19
C MET A 125 -10.07 -19.20 14.80
N VAL A 126 -8.80 -19.13 14.41
CA VAL A 126 -8.37 -18.72 13.06
C VAL A 126 -8.98 -19.61 11.98
N LEU A 127 -8.95 -20.93 12.18
CA LEU A 127 -9.53 -21.89 11.22
C LEU A 127 -11.07 -21.91 11.29
N LYS A 128 -11.63 -21.93 12.49
CA LYS A 128 -13.08 -21.92 12.72
C LYS A 128 -13.77 -20.71 12.08
N ASN A 129 -13.17 -19.54 12.18
CA ASN A 129 -13.71 -18.28 11.65
C ASN A 129 -13.29 -17.99 10.19
N GLY A 130 -12.61 -18.93 9.54
CA GLY A 130 -12.20 -18.80 8.13
C GLY A 130 -11.21 -17.64 7.87
N ILE A 131 -10.43 -17.25 8.90
CA ILE A 131 -9.40 -16.22 8.75
C ILE A 131 -8.31 -16.75 7.82
N VAL A 132 -7.91 -18.00 8.01
CA VAL A 132 -7.04 -18.77 7.13
C VAL A 132 -7.80 -19.99 6.62
N LYS A 133 -7.59 -20.35 5.35
CA LYS A 133 -8.18 -21.56 4.77
C LYS A 133 -7.46 -22.81 5.28
N PRO A 134 -8.15 -23.98 5.36
CA PRO A 134 -7.54 -25.24 5.81
C PRO A 134 -6.28 -25.65 5.03
N LYS A 135 -6.18 -25.31 3.75
CA LYS A 135 -5.01 -25.61 2.90
C LYS A 135 -3.72 -24.93 3.39
N ASP A 136 -3.82 -23.83 4.14
CA ASP A 136 -2.71 -23.04 4.65
C ASP A 136 -2.55 -23.18 6.19
N ALA A 137 -3.20 -24.17 6.80
CA ALA A 137 -3.20 -24.35 8.26
C ALA A 137 -1.80 -24.60 8.84
N ASP A 138 -0.92 -25.23 8.08
CA ASP A 138 0.48 -25.49 8.40
C ASP A 138 1.36 -24.22 8.44
N LYS A 139 0.93 -23.15 7.77
CA LYS A 139 1.63 -21.86 7.71
C LYS A 139 1.25 -20.91 8.86
N ILE A 140 0.29 -21.31 9.71
CA ILE A 140 -0.16 -20.46 10.82
C ILE A 140 0.91 -20.41 11.90
N GLU A 141 1.43 -19.21 12.15
CA GLU A 141 2.37 -18.90 13.24
C GLU A 141 1.70 -19.07 14.61
N ASP A 142 2.50 -19.35 15.66
CA ASP A 142 2.00 -19.35 17.05
C ASP A 142 1.86 -17.93 17.62
N HIS A 143 2.66 -16.99 17.11
CA HIS A 143 2.66 -15.59 17.52
C HIS A 143 3.00 -14.70 16.32
N LEU A 144 2.34 -13.53 16.24
CA LEU A 144 2.82 -12.45 15.40
C LEU A 144 3.80 -11.61 16.21
N PHE A 145 4.84 -11.12 15.56
CA PHE A 145 5.82 -10.24 16.16
C PHE A 145 5.84 -8.91 15.40
N THR A 146 5.78 -7.80 16.13
CA THR A 146 5.85 -6.48 15.54
C THR A 146 6.68 -5.54 16.40
N GLN A 147 7.18 -4.47 15.77
CA GLN A 147 7.90 -3.40 16.45
C GLN A 147 7.21 -2.07 16.16
N ILE A 148 6.87 -1.37 17.24
CA ILE A 148 6.30 -0.03 17.17
C ILE A 148 7.43 0.94 16.81
N ASP A 149 7.35 1.54 15.63
CA ASP A 149 8.25 2.60 15.23
C ASP A 149 7.75 3.97 15.70
N GLY A 150 8.70 4.93 15.82
CA GLY A 150 8.36 6.26 16.28
C GLY A 150 8.57 6.49 17.77
N SER A 151 8.38 7.73 18.20
CA SER A 151 8.60 8.18 19.60
C SER A 151 7.33 8.15 20.45
N TYR A 152 6.18 7.90 19.85
CA TYR A 152 4.88 7.88 20.51
C TYR A 152 3.84 7.08 19.73
N ILE A 153 2.77 6.70 20.42
CA ILE A 153 1.58 6.09 19.86
C ILE A 153 0.41 7.05 20.08
N TYR A 154 -0.30 7.42 19.04
CA TYR A 154 -1.55 8.18 19.14
C TYR A 154 -2.72 7.31 19.60
N LYS A 155 -3.74 7.94 20.21
CA LYS A 155 -4.94 7.27 20.74
C LYS A 155 -5.57 6.32 19.72
N ASN A 156 -5.70 6.73 18.47
CA ASN A 156 -6.29 5.89 17.44
C ASN A 156 -5.50 4.59 17.19
N ARG A 157 -4.18 4.65 17.19
CA ARG A 157 -3.32 3.46 17.07
C ARG A 157 -3.38 2.59 18.32
N LEU A 158 -3.45 3.24 19.49
CA LEU A 158 -3.65 2.53 20.75
C LEU A 158 -4.96 1.73 20.75
N LEU A 159 -6.08 2.33 20.26
CA LEU A 159 -7.36 1.63 20.12
C LEU A 159 -7.29 0.45 19.13
N MET A 160 -6.54 0.59 18.05
CA MET A 160 -6.33 -0.51 17.10
C MET A 160 -5.57 -1.67 17.75
N LEU A 161 -4.52 -1.38 18.52
CA LEU A 161 -3.79 -2.40 19.30
C LEU A 161 -4.69 -3.04 20.38
N ASP A 162 -5.54 -2.25 21.04
CA ASP A 162 -6.49 -2.72 22.04
C ASP A 162 -7.52 -3.69 21.43
N ILE A 163 -8.04 -3.38 20.25
CA ILE A 163 -8.92 -4.29 19.49
C ILE A 163 -8.21 -5.62 19.20
N ILE A 164 -6.97 -5.59 18.75
CA ILE A 164 -6.22 -6.82 18.44
C ILE A 164 -5.95 -7.62 19.72
N ALA A 165 -5.58 -6.96 20.81
CA ALA A 165 -5.32 -7.61 22.09
C ALA A 165 -6.55 -8.38 22.63
N ASN A 166 -7.75 -7.86 22.37
CA ASN A 166 -8.99 -8.38 22.91
C ASN A 166 -9.86 -9.17 21.91
N ASN A 167 -9.43 -9.29 20.65
CA ASN A 167 -10.20 -9.97 19.59
C ASN A 167 -10.07 -11.51 19.65
N ASN A 168 -9.01 -12.04 20.21
CA ASN A 168 -8.74 -13.50 20.28
C ASN A 168 -9.03 -14.25 18.95
N TRP A 169 -8.86 -13.59 17.81
CA TRP A 169 -9.16 -14.15 16.48
C TRP A 169 -10.63 -14.55 16.26
N GLU A 170 -11.54 -14.04 17.08
CA GLU A 170 -12.98 -14.33 16.96
C GLU A 170 -13.60 -13.64 15.74
N ARG A 171 -13.10 -12.46 15.40
CA ARG A 171 -13.59 -11.66 14.25
C ARG A 171 -12.44 -11.35 13.31
N PRO A 172 -12.62 -11.56 12.00
CA PRO A 172 -11.64 -11.12 11.00
C PRO A 172 -11.45 -9.60 11.06
N ILE A 173 -10.20 -9.15 10.94
CA ILE A 173 -9.84 -7.73 10.89
C ILE A 173 -9.36 -7.41 9.48
N TYR A 174 -9.91 -6.35 8.91
CA TYR A 174 -9.57 -5.86 7.59
C TYR A 174 -9.10 -4.41 7.63
N PHE A 175 -8.16 -4.08 6.75
CA PHE A 175 -7.71 -2.72 6.47
C PHE A 175 -8.11 -2.37 5.04
N THR A 176 -8.59 -1.14 4.82
CA THR A 176 -9.09 -0.73 3.49
C THR A 176 -8.00 -0.48 2.46
N GLY A 177 -6.75 -0.48 2.83
CA GLY A 177 -5.65 -0.13 1.93
C GLY A 177 -5.57 1.37 1.62
N GLY A 178 -4.65 1.74 0.72
CA GLY A 178 -4.46 3.14 0.28
C GLY A 178 -3.58 3.99 1.20
N ALA A 179 -3.18 3.49 2.36
CA ALA A 179 -2.14 4.09 3.18
C ALA A 179 -0.79 3.41 2.88
N PHE A 180 0.30 4.17 3.05
CA PHE A 180 1.66 3.68 2.78
C PHE A 180 2.47 3.46 4.05
N SER A 181 2.13 4.16 5.13
CA SER A 181 2.83 4.02 6.40
C SER A 181 2.57 2.66 7.06
N ASP A 182 3.60 2.04 7.62
CA ASP A 182 3.48 0.84 8.45
C ASP A 182 2.59 1.06 9.67
N GLU A 183 2.60 2.29 10.22
CA GLU A 183 1.77 2.70 11.35
C GLU A 183 0.26 2.58 11.05
N ASP A 184 -0.16 2.83 9.81
CA ASP A 184 -1.56 2.71 9.42
C ASP A 184 -2.08 1.26 9.48
N TYR A 185 -1.17 0.31 9.39
CA TYR A 185 -1.40 -1.13 9.54
C TYR A 185 -0.88 -1.67 10.87
N ILE A 186 -0.65 -0.75 11.84
CA ILE A 186 -0.14 -1.07 13.19
C ILE A 186 1.11 -1.96 13.14
N TRP A 187 2.00 -1.65 12.20
CA TRP A 187 3.28 -2.33 11.97
C TRP A 187 3.14 -3.84 11.66
N LEU A 188 2.00 -4.26 11.09
CA LEU A 188 1.67 -5.66 10.77
C LEU A 188 1.60 -5.96 9.27
N LYS A 189 2.23 -5.16 8.41
CA LYS A 189 2.21 -5.37 6.95
C LYS A 189 2.65 -6.79 6.55
N ASP A 190 3.62 -7.38 7.26
CA ASP A 190 4.11 -8.76 7.03
C ASP A 190 3.01 -9.83 7.19
N TYR A 191 1.90 -9.50 7.87
CA TYR A 191 0.81 -10.41 8.19
C TYR A 191 -0.50 -10.05 7.48
N LEU A 192 -0.41 -9.28 6.42
CA LEU A 192 -1.57 -8.93 5.62
C LEU A 192 -1.76 -9.90 4.46
N GLN A 193 -3.00 -10.14 4.09
CA GLN A 193 -3.39 -10.88 2.90
C GLN A 193 -4.35 -10.04 2.07
N LEU A 194 -4.03 -9.84 0.80
CA LEU A 194 -4.94 -9.17 -0.13
C LEU A 194 -6.21 -9.99 -0.30
N ASP A 195 -7.35 -9.37 -0.04
CA ASP A 195 -8.66 -9.98 -0.07
C ASP A 195 -9.67 -9.05 -0.79
N GLY A 196 -9.67 -9.06 -2.09
CA GLY A 196 -10.44 -8.13 -2.93
C GLY A 196 -9.82 -6.74 -2.92
N MET A 197 -10.55 -5.76 -2.36
CA MET A 197 -10.13 -4.36 -2.24
C MET A 197 -9.58 -4.03 -0.86
N CYS A 198 -9.49 -5.01 0.03
CA CYS A 198 -9.04 -4.84 1.41
C CYS A 198 -7.89 -5.81 1.72
N TYR A 199 -7.20 -5.53 2.82
CA TYR A 199 -6.16 -6.39 3.38
C TYR A 199 -6.66 -7.03 4.66
N LYS A 200 -6.73 -8.34 4.70
CA LYS A 200 -7.11 -9.11 5.88
C LYS A 200 -5.88 -9.40 6.73
N LEU A 201 -5.98 -9.21 8.04
CA LEU A 201 -4.96 -9.65 8.98
C LEU A 201 -5.02 -11.17 9.07
N VAL A 202 -3.92 -11.84 8.76
CA VAL A 202 -3.77 -13.30 8.83
C VAL A 202 -2.49 -13.67 9.59
N PRO A 203 -2.48 -14.72 10.40
CA PRO A 203 -1.30 -15.12 11.16
C PRO A 203 -0.33 -15.98 10.31
N ILE A 204 -0.03 -15.51 9.12
CA ILE A 204 0.93 -16.09 8.19
C ILE A 204 1.93 -15.01 7.84
N LYS A 205 3.18 -15.20 8.25
CA LYS A 205 4.23 -14.23 7.97
C LYS A 205 4.67 -14.30 6.51
N THR A 206 4.68 -13.16 5.86
CA THR A 206 5.19 -12.99 4.49
C THR A 206 6.22 -11.87 4.51
N PRO A 207 7.50 -12.16 4.21
CA PRO A 207 8.50 -11.11 4.10
C PRO A 207 8.09 -10.07 3.06
N ILE A 208 8.26 -8.80 3.41
CA ILE A 208 8.00 -7.67 2.53
C ILE A 208 9.26 -6.83 2.36
N ASP A 209 9.41 -6.18 1.22
CA ASP A 209 10.40 -5.13 1.03
C ASP A 209 9.88 -3.82 1.64
N ARG A 210 10.44 -3.43 2.78
CA ARG A 210 10.03 -2.21 3.49
C ARG A 210 10.45 -0.92 2.78
N ALA A 211 11.38 -0.99 1.82
CA ALA A 211 11.72 0.14 0.95
C ALA A 211 10.62 0.40 -0.08
N ASN A 212 9.87 -0.64 -0.46
CA ASN A 212 8.72 -0.51 -1.34
C ASN A 212 7.43 -0.33 -0.52
N PRO A 213 6.83 0.88 -0.48
CA PRO A 213 5.62 1.14 0.31
C PRO A 213 4.39 0.36 -0.19
N TYR A 214 4.43 -0.14 -1.43
CA TYR A 214 3.35 -0.91 -2.05
C TYR A 214 3.44 -2.41 -1.74
N ASP A 215 4.56 -2.88 -1.21
CA ASP A 215 4.70 -4.28 -0.81
C ASP A 215 3.97 -4.55 0.51
N MET A 216 2.94 -5.39 0.45
CA MET A 216 1.98 -5.56 1.55
C MET A 216 1.54 -7.02 1.67
N GLY A 217 2.31 -7.82 2.40
CA GLY A 217 1.94 -9.18 2.73
C GLY A 217 1.72 -10.09 1.51
N ARG A 218 0.79 -11.02 1.62
CA ARG A 218 0.57 -12.11 0.65
C ARG A 218 -0.67 -11.91 -0.22
N VAL A 219 -0.70 -12.67 -1.32
CA VAL A 219 -1.91 -12.90 -2.13
C VAL A 219 -2.24 -14.39 -2.09
N ASP A 220 -3.49 -14.78 -1.77
CA ASP A 220 -4.03 -16.11 -2.07
C ASP A 220 -4.61 -16.04 -3.49
N ALA A 221 -3.86 -16.56 -4.47
CA ALA A 221 -4.20 -16.41 -5.88
C ALA A 221 -5.59 -16.98 -6.23
N ASP A 222 -5.95 -18.14 -5.70
CA ASP A 222 -7.25 -18.75 -5.99
C ASP A 222 -8.40 -17.96 -5.37
N LEU A 223 -8.26 -17.51 -4.12
CA LEU A 223 -9.27 -16.68 -3.47
C LEU A 223 -9.47 -15.36 -4.21
N MET A 224 -8.37 -14.72 -4.54
CA MET A 224 -8.40 -13.41 -5.17
C MET A 224 -8.92 -13.49 -6.62
N TYR A 225 -8.54 -14.54 -7.37
CA TYR A 225 -9.06 -14.79 -8.71
C TYR A 225 -10.59 -14.94 -8.71
N GLU A 226 -11.14 -15.78 -7.83
CA GLU A 226 -12.59 -15.95 -7.70
C GLU A 226 -13.30 -14.64 -7.33
N LYS A 227 -12.69 -13.81 -6.47
CA LYS A 227 -13.26 -12.50 -6.12
C LYS A 227 -13.28 -11.55 -7.30
N VAL A 228 -12.16 -11.40 -8.01
CA VAL A 228 -12.04 -10.50 -9.18
C VAL A 228 -13.04 -10.88 -10.27
N LYS A 229 -13.21 -12.16 -10.54
CA LYS A 229 -14.18 -12.69 -11.52
C LYS A 229 -15.62 -12.32 -11.16
N ASN A 230 -15.94 -12.21 -9.88
CA ASN A 230 -17.28 -11.92 -9.37
C ASN A 230 -17.51 -10.43 -9.06
N TRP A 231 -16.54 -9.55 -9.34
CA TRP A 231 -16.73 -8.13 -9.13
C TRP A 231 -17.81 -7.56 -10.05
N LYS A 232 -18.62 -6.66 -9.48
CA LYS A 232 -19.60 -5.88 -10.25
C LYS A 232 -18.95 -4.58 -10.72
N TRP A 233 -18.71 -4.48 -12.00
CA TRP A 233 -17.97 -3.38 -12.61
C TRP A 233 -18.84 -2.15 -12.94
N GLY A 234 -20.17 -2.24 -12.77
CA GLY A 234 -21.08 -1.18 -13.20
C GLY A 234 -20.92 -0.87 -14.70
N GLY A 235 -20.84 0.40 -15.05
CA GLY A 235 -20.57 0.85 -16.41
C GLY A 235 -19.09 0.94 -16.79
N SER A 236 -18.18 0.39 -15.97
CA SER A 236 -16.75 0.43 -16.24
C SER A 236 -16.39 -0.33 -17.53
N GLY A 237 -15.69 0.31 -18.45
CA GLY A 237 -15.35 -0.21 -19.77
C GLY A 237 -16.47 -0.06 -20.80
N GLU A 238 -17.56 0.63 -20.48
CA GLU A 238 -18.56 1.10 -21.45
C GLU A 238 -18.18 2.50 -21.97
N ASP A 239 -18.72 2.90 -23.12
CA ASP A 239 -18.48 4.25 -23.69
C ASP A 239 -19.31 5.32 -22.94
N ILE A 240 -18.95 5.55 -21.68
CA ILE A 240 -19.56 6.56 -20.81
C ILE A 240 -18.48 7.44 -20.18
N TYR A 241 -18.85 8.66 -19.84
CA TYR A 241 -17.93 9.56 -19.11
C TYR A 241 -17.71 9.06 -17.66
N HIS A 242 -16.46 8.94 -17.30
CA HIS A 242 -16.02 8.71 -15.91
C HIS A 242 -15.37 9.99 -15.37
N ASP A 243 -15.90 10.51 -14.27
CA ASP A 243 -15.28 11.64 -13.57
C ASP A 243 -13.92 11.25 -12.96
N ILE A 244 -13.16 12.27 -12.54
CA ILE A 244 -11.80 12.09 -12.02
C ILE A 244 -11.76 11.15 -10.80
N GLU A 245 -12.72 11.25 -9.89
CA GLU A 245 -12.74 10.43 -8.67
C GLU A 245 -13.06 8.96 -9.00
N THR A 246 -13.99 8.74 -9.93
CA THR A 246 -14.27 7.39 -10.46
C THR A 246 -13.01 6.78 -11.11
N ARG A 247 -12.29 7.57 -11.92
CA ARG A 247 -11.04 7.10 -12.55
C ARG A 247 -9.93 6.81 -11.54
N ARG A 248 -9.84 7.60 -10.44
CA ARG A 248 -8.86 7.36 -9.36
C ARG A 248 -9.05 6.00 -8.69
N ASN A 249 -10.27 5.48 -8.60
CA ASN A 249 -10.48 4.13 -8.09
C ASN A 249 -9.73 3.07 -8.93
N GLY A 250 -9.54 3.32 -10.23
CA GLY A 250 -8.75 2.46 -11.10
C GLY A 250 -7.32 2.21 -10.62
N ILE A 251 -6.73 3.14 -9.84
CA ILE A 251 -5.38 2.99 -9.25
C ILE A 251 -5.35 1.74 -8.36
N THR A 252 -6.26 1.67 -7.38
CA THR A 252 -6.30 0.55 -6.43
C THR A 252 -6.70 -0.76 -7.12
N TYR A 253 -7.67 -0.72 -8.05
CA TYR A 253 -8.08 -1.89 -8.81
C TYR A 253 -6.93 -2.46 -9.63
N ARG A 254 -6.24 -1.62 -10.41
CA ARG A 254 -5.09 -2.03 -11.22
C ARG A 254 -3.95 -2.56 -10.37
N GLY A 255 -3.60 -1.87 -9.29
CA GLY A 255 -2.54 -2.32 -8.39
C GLY A 255 -2.84 -3.68 -7.75
N ASN A 256 -4.06 -3.89 -7.26
CA ASN A 256 -4.45 -5.17 -6.66
C ASN A 256 -4.52 -6.31 -7.68
N ILE A 257 -4.98 -6.02 -8.90
CA ILE A 257 -5.02 -7.01 -9.98
C ILE A 257 -3.61 -7.35 -10.45
N ALA A 258 -2.70 -6.38 -10.56
CA ALA A 258 -1.30 -6.62 -10.91
C ALA A 258 -0.64 -7.61 -9.92
N ARG A 259 -0.84 -7.41 -8.62
CA ARG A 259 -0.37 -8.35 -7.59
C ARG A 259 -0.98 -9.76 -7.70
N LEU A 260 -2.25 -9.83 -8.11
CA LEU A 260 -2.89 -11.13 -8.38
C LEU A 260 -2.24 -11.80 -9.60
N ILE A 261 -2.01 -11.05 -10.69
CA ILE A 261 -1.40 -11.58 -11.91
C ILE A 261 -0.01 -12.12 -11.60
N GLU A 262 0.82 -11.34 -10.91
CA GLU A 262 2.16 -11.76 -10.47
C GLU A 262 2.09 -13.08 -9.67
N GLN A 263 1.18 -13.18 -8.69
CA GLN A 263 1.04 -14.39 -7.88
C GLN A 263 0.54 -15.58 -8.71
N LEU A 264 -0.35 -15.37 -9.68
CA LEU A 264 -0.82 -16.43 -10.60
C LEU A 264 0.32 -16.94 -11.49
N ILE A 265 1.17 -16.04 -11.99
CA ILE A 265 2.36 -16.39 -12.77
C ILE A 265 3.34 -17.18 -11.90
N ASN A 266 3.63 -16.73 -10.68
CA ASN A 266 4.50 -17.43 -9.72
C ASN A 266 4.00 -18.83 -9.36
N GLU A 267 2.70 -19.08 -9.47
CA GLU A 267 2.06 -20.39 -9.25
C GLU A 267 1.84 -21.19 -10.56
N ASP A 268 2.44 -20.76 -11.68
CA ASP A 268 2.29 -21.37 -13.03
C ASP A 268 0.83 -21.48 -13.51
N LYS A 269 -0.02 -20.54 -13.08
CA LYS A 269 -1.43 -20.45 -13.47
C LYS A 269 -1.64 -19.44 -14.61
N LEU A 270 -0.90 -19.61 -15.69
CA LEU A 270 -0.77 -18.62 -16.77
C LEU A 270 -2.10 -18.26 -17.44
N ASP A 271 -2.97 -19.25 -17.71
CA ASP A 271 -4.30 -19.00 -18.30
C ASP A 271 -5.16 -18.07 -17.43
N LYS A 272 -5.11 -18.26 -16.10
CA LYS A 272 -5.85 -17.40 -15.16
C LYS A 272 -5.23 -15.99 -15.10
N ALA A 273 -3.91 -15.89 -15.17
CA ALA A 273 -3.21 -14.61 -15.19
C ALA A 273 -3.60 -13.79 -16.43
N GLU A 274 -3.62 -14.42 -17.61
CA GLU A 274 -4.05 -13.78 -18.85
C GLU A 274 -5.52 -13.34 -18.78
N GLU A 275 -6.41 -14.21 -18.32
CA GLU A 275 -7.83 -13.88 -18.18
C GLU A 275 -8.09 -12.66 -17.29
N VAL A 276 -7.37 -12.55 -16.18
CA VAL A 276 -7.50 -11.41 -15.24
C VAL A 276 -6.89 -10.14 -15.83
N ALA A 277 -5.77 -10.25 -16.56
CA ALA A 277 -5.16 -9.11 -17.26
C ALA A 277 -6.10 -8.57 -18.35
N ASP A 278 -6.67 -9.45 -19.18
CA ASP A 278 -7.65 -9.09 -20.20
C ASP A 278 -8.90 -8.44 -19.61
N LEU A 279 -9.40 -9.00 -18.50
CA LEU A 279 -10.55 -8.43 -17.77
C LEU A 279 -10.24 -7.01 -17.32
N ALA A 280 -9.06 -6.76 -16.73
CA ALA A 280 -8.65 -5.45 -16.27
C ALA A 280 -8.57 -4.45 -17.43
N MET A 281 -7.95 -4.82 -18.54
CA MET A 281 -7.84 -3.95 -19.72
C MET A 281 -9.20 -3.65 -20.34
N LYS A 282 -10.08 -4.64 -20.41
CA LYS A 282 -11.46 -4.47 -20.90
C LYS A 282 -12.29 -3.56 -20.01
N LYS A 283 -12.11 -3.65 -18.69
CA LYS A 283 -12.93 -2.90 -17.71
C LYS A 283 -12.36 -1.54 -17.36
N MET A 284 -11.07 -1.35 -17.56
CA MET A 284 -10.36 -0.10 -17.29
C MET A 284 -9.45 0.26 -18.48
N PRO A 285 -10.02 0.57 -19.66
CA PRO A 285 -9.24 0.92 -20.84
C PRO A 285 -8.31 2.12 -20.56
N VAL A 286 -7.16 2.15 -21.23
CA VAL A 286 -6.12 3.20 -21.06
C VAL A 286 -6.70 4.59 -21.27
N ASP A 287 -7.47 4.77 -22.34
CA ASP A 287 -8.03 6.07 -22.73
C ASP A 287 -9.10 6.62 -21.76
N GLN A 288 -9.87 5.72 -21.14
CA GLN A 288 -10.95 6.14 -20.22
C GLN A 288 -10.46 6.39 -18.81
N PHE A 289 -9.55 5.55 -18.30
CA PHE A 289 -9.13 5.61 -16.90
C PHE A 289 -7.85 6.43 -16.68
N GLY A 290 -6.99 6.59 -17.68
CA GLY A 290 -5.68 7.23 -17.47
C GLY A 290 -4.79 6.38 -16.55
N PHE A 291 -3.97 7.03 -15.68
CA PHE A 291 -3.05 6.37 -14.74
C PHE A 291 -2.25 5.23 -15.39
N TYR A 292 -1.78 5.47 -16.59
CA TYR A 292 -1.20 4.47 -17.50
C TYR A 292 0.15 3.96 -17.02
N SER A 293 0.87 4.69 -16.16
CA SER A 293 2.09 4.22 -15.50
C SER A 293 1.90 2.96 -14.63
N LEU A 294 0.64 2.67 -14.23
CA LEU A 294 0.31 1.44 -13.51
C LEU A 294 0.12 0.21 -14.41
N LEU A 295 0.34 0.35 -15.71
CA LEU A 295 0.16 -0.72 -16.68
C LEU A 295 1.47 -1.42 -17.06
N GLU A 296 2.62 -0.91 -16.63
CA GLU A 296 3.92 -1.57 -16.80
C GLU A 296 3.91 -3.04 -16.33
N PRO A 297 3.38 -3.38 -15.13
CA PRO A 297 3.27 -4.76 -14.70
C PRO A 297 2.41 -5.65 -15.60
N TYR A 298 1.40 -5.09 -16.27
CA TYR A 298 0.55 -5.83 -17.19
C TYR A 298 1.26 -6.14 -18.52
N ILE A 299 2.08 -5.21 -18.98
CA ILE A 299 2.92 -5.43 -20.16
C ILE A 299 3.89 -6.57 -19.88
N SER A 300 4.63 -6.49 -18.77
CA SER A 300 5.53 -7.54 -18.29
C SER A 300 4.82 -8.89 -18.17
N ALA A 301 3.63 -8.90 -17.58
CA ALA A 301 2.85 -10.11 -17.38
C ALA A 301 2.49 -10.78 -18.72
N TYR A 302 2.08 -10.04 -19.75
CA TYR A 302 1.81 -10.63 -21.06
C TYR A 302 3.05 -11.28 -21.69
N TYR A 303 4.23 -10.69 -21.49
CA TYR A 303 5.49 -11.31 -21.93
C TYR A 303 5.79 -12.60 -21.16
N GLU A 304 5.62 -12.60 -19.84
CA GLU A 304 5.84 -13.77 -18.98
C GLU A 304 4.86 -14.91 -19.28
N ILE A 305 3.61 -14.58 -19.59
CA ILE A 305 2.59 -15.54 -20.03
C ILE A 305 2.91 -16.12 -21.43
N GLY A 306 3.78 -15.45 -22.21
CA GLY A 306 4.12 -15.81 -23.58
C GLY A 306 3.22 -15.18 -24.64
N ASN A 307 2.30 -14.28 -24.27
CA ASN A 307 1.45 -13.55 -25.23
C ASN A 307 2.09 -12.22 -25.65
N VAL A 308 3.16 -12.32 -26.42
CA VAL A 308 3.96 -11.17 -26.90
C VAL A 308 3.12 -10.16 -27.68
N GLU A 309 2.13 -10.62 -28.46
CA GLU A 309 1.28 -9.72 -29.26
C GLU A 309 0.45 -8.79 -28.38
N LYS A 310 -0.16 -9.30 -27.30
CA LYS A 310 -0.89 -8.47 -26.34
C LYS A 310 0.06 -7.53 -25.57
N GLY A 311 1.25 -8.01 -25.21
CA GLY A 311 2.28 -7.19 -24.58
C GLY A 311 2.66 -6.00 -25.44
N ARG A 312 2.95 -6.22 -26.72
CA ARG A 312 3.26 -5.16 -27.71
C ARG A 312 2.06 -4.21 -27.93
N ALA A 313 0.84 -4.74 -28.01
CA ALA A 313 -0.34 -3.90 -28.19
C ALA A 313 -0.53 -2.95 -27.01
N LEU A 314 -0.47 -3.46 -25.77
CA LEU A 314 -0.59 -2.63 -24.58
C LEU A 314 0.58 -1.66 -24.43
N PHE A 315 1.81 -2.08 -24.77
CA PHE A 315 2.96 -1.19 -24.83
C PHE A 315 2.66 0.02 -25.72
N LYS A 316 2.20 -0.20 -26.96
CA LYS A 316 1.89 0.87 -27.92
C LYS A 316 0.81 1.81 -27.40
N ASP A 317 -0.23 1.30 -26.75
CA ASP A 317 -1.29 2.11 -26.17
C ASP A 317 -0.77 3.01 -25.04
N VAL A 318 0.12 2.49 -24.19
CA VAL A 318 0.72 3.25 -23.09
C VAL A 318 1.76 4.24 -23.61
N ALA A 319 2.65 3.80 -24.50
CA ALA A 319 3.69 4.66 -25.13
C ALA A 319 3.05 5.86 -25.84
N ARG A 320 1.94 5.64 -26.56
CA ARG A 320 1.18 6.71 -27.21
C ARG A 320 0.78 7.83 -26.24
N LYS A 321 0.45 7.50 -24.99
CA LYS A 321 0.10 8.52 -23.99
C LYS A 321 1.27 9.40 -23.60
N TYR A 322 2.45 8.81 -23.41
CA TYR A 322 3.66 9.60 -23.17
C TYR A 322 4.02 10.43 -24.41
N GLN A 323 3.90 9.86 -25.60
CA GLN A 323 4.17 10.56 -26.87
C GLN A 323 3.24 11.78 -27.04
N GLU A 324 1.93 11.62 -26.79
CA GLU A 324 0.94 12.71 -26.82
C GLU A 324 1.32 13.84 -25.84
N ASN A 325 1.71 13.51 -24.61
CA ASN A 325 2.16 14.48 -23.61
C ASN A 325 3.45 15.20 -24.04
N LEU A 326 4.47 14.45 -24.48
CA LEU A 326 5.75 15.00 -24.90
C LEU A 326 5.58 15.96 -26.08
N VAL A 327 4.74 15.63 -27.07
CA VAL A 327 4.37 16.54 -28.15
C VAL A 327 3.68 17.79 -27.61
N TYR A 328 2.75 17.67 -26.69
CA TYR A 328 2.09 18.82 -26.08
C TYR A 328 3.11 19.73 -25.36
N TYR A 329 3.99 19.18 -24.55
CA TYR A 329 5.00 19.94 -23.82
C TYR A 329 6.00 20.61 -24.76
N SER A 330 6.42 19.96 -25.85
CA SER A 330 7.37 20.52 -26.82
C SER A 330 6.84 21.74 -27.56
N ASN A 331 5.52 21.90 -27.67
CA ASN A 331 4.87 23.06 -28.27
C ASN A 331 4.75 24.26 -27.29
N LEU A 332 5.12 24.13 -26.04
CA LEU A 332 5.18 25.24 -25.11
C LEU A 332 6.46 26.05 -25.31
N SER A 333 6.44 27.34 -24.92
CA SER A 333 7.69 28.13 -24.90
C SER A 333 8.71 27.50 -23.93
N LEU A 334 9.99 27.67 -24.23
CA LEU A 334 11.08 27.08 -23.44
C LEU A 334 10.99 27.46 -21.94
N ASP A 335 10.63 28.69 -21.63
CA ASP A 335 10.44 29.17 -20.26
C ASP A 335 9.24 28.47 -19.57
N ASN A 336 8.18 28.12 -20.29
CA ASN A 336 7.07 27.35 -19.76
C ASN A 336 7.40 25.87 -19.61
N GLN A 337 8.20 25.31 -20.53
CA GLN A 337 8.70 23.95 -20.38
C GLN A 337 9.51 23.81 -19.08
N GLU A 338 10.42 24.74 -18.82
CA GLU A 338 11.25 24.76 -17.63
C GLU A 338 10.44 25.02 -16.34
N SER A 339 9.68 26.12 -16.29
CA SER A 339 9.08 26.62 -15.05
C SER A 339 7.75 25.98 -14.66
N LYS A 340 7.01 25.38 -15.60
CA LYS A 340 5.66 24.87 -15.36
C LYS A 340 5.50 23.36 -15.52
N VAL A 341 6.23 22.75 -16.44
CA VAL A 341 6.07 21.33 -16.79
C VAL A 341 7.39 20.55 -16.83
N GLY A 342 8.48 21.13 -16.34
CA GLY A 342 9.80 20.49 -16.39
C GLY A 342 9.83 19.14 -15.65
N GLU A 343 9.21 19.07 -14.49
CA GLU A 343 9.06 17.81 -13.74
C GLU A 343 8.19 16.80 -14.49
N ASP A 344 7.09 17.24 -15.11
CA ASP A 344 6.22 16.37 -15.90
C ASP A 344 6.95 15.80 -17.13
N ILE A 345 7.74 16.65 -17.82
CA ILE A 345 8.58 16.24 -18.96
C ILE A 345 9.56 15.16 -18.52
N TYR A 346 10.28 15.41 -17.43
CA TYR A 346 11.25 14.47 -16.87
C TYR A 346 10.60 13.13 -16.52
N VAL A 347 9.50 13.16 -15.76
CA VAL A 347 8.78 11.95 -15.33
C VAL A 347 8.27 11.16 -16.54
N ASP A 348 7.68 11.82 -17.55
CA ASP A 348 7.16 11.13 -18.72
C ASP A 348 8.28 10.51 -19.58
N ILE A 349 9.43 11.18 -19.72
CA ILE A 349 10.62 10.62 -20.37
C ILE A 349 11.11 9.37 -19.62
N GLN A 350 11.27 9.43 -18.30
CA GLN A 350 11.75 8.31 -17.51
C GLN A 350 10.80 7.10 -17.59
N ARG A 351 9.50 7.35 -17.52
CA ARG A 351 8.50 6.27 -17.63
C ARG A 351 8.40 5.68 -19.02
N TYR A 352 8.49 6.51 -20.08
CA TYR A 352 8.53 5.99 -21.44
C TYR A 352 9.78 5.15 -21.68
N ARG A 353 10.91 5.56 -21.13
CA ARG A 353 12.14 4.77 -21.16
C ARG A 353 11.95 3.42 -20.45
N ALA A 354 11.38 3.43 -19.23
CA ALA A 354 11.12 2.20 -18.49
C ALA A 354 10.24 1.21 -19.28
N LEU A 355 9.28 1.70 -20.08
CA LEU A 355 8.53 0.83 -20.99
C LEU A 355 9.43 0.17 -22.05
N VAL A 356 10.36 0.93 -22.65
CA VAL A 356 11.31 0.37 -23.65
C VAL A 356 12.21 -0.66 -22.98
N ASP A 357 12.64 -0.42 -21.75
CA ASP A 357 13.48 -1.36 -20.99
C ASP A 357 12.77 -2.70 -20.73
N ILE A 358 11.44 -2.72 -20.58
CA ILE A 358 10.66 -3.98 -20.50
C ILE A 358 10.91 -4.85 -21.74
N LEU A 359 10.90 -4.25 -22.94
CA LEU A 359 11.12 -5.00 -24.19
C LEU A 359 12.52 -5.63 -24.24
N VAL A 360 13.51 -4.93 -23.68
CA VAL A 360 14.90 -5.43 -23.57
C VAL A 360 14.98 -6.59 -22.58
N VAL A 361 14.34 -6.46 -21.41
CA VAL A 361 14.29 -7.51 -20.37
C VAL A 361 13.73 -8.81 -20.93
N TYR A 362 12.64 -8.73 -21.73
CA TYR A 362 12.02 -9.90 -22.34
C TYR A 362 12.62 -10.31 -23.69
N ASN A 363 13.76 -9.71 -24.08
CA ASN A 363 14.51 -10.04 -25.30
C ASN A 363 13.71 -9.90 -26.61
N ASP A 364 12.79 -8.94 -26.65
CA ASP A 364 12.02 -8.61 -27.86
C ASP A 364 12.82 -7.63 -28.74
N LYS A 365 13.93 -8.11 -29.31
CA LYS A 365 15.01 -7.30 -29.89
C LYS A 365 14.55 -6.37 -31.01
N ASP A 366 13.82 -6.90 -31.99
CA ASP A 366 13.44 -6.12 -33.19
C ASP A 366 12.47 -4.99 -32.77
N PHE A 367 11.49 -5.30 -31.94
CA PHE A 367 10.55 -4.32 -31.46
C PHE A 367 11.20 -3.32 -30.50
N ALA A 368 12.08 -3.76 -29.61
CA ALA A 368 12.87 -2.87 -28.75
C ALA A 368 13.71 -1.87 -29.55
N LEU A 369 14.36 -2.33 -30.66
CA LEU A 369 15.15 -1.44 -31.51
C LEU A 369 14.28 -0.40 -32.22
N GLU A 370 13.10 -0.79 -32.71
CA GLU A 370 12.13 0.12 -33.34
C GLU A 370 11.65 1.18 -32.33
N GLU A 371 11.23 0.75 -31.16
CA GLU A 371 10.69 1.65 -30.13
C GLU A 371 11.78 2.52 -29.50
N THR A 372 13.02 2.05 -29.38
CA THR A 372 14.16 2.89 -28.95
C THR A 372 14.39 4.05 -29.92
N LYS A 373 14.32 3.79 -31.24
CA LYS A 373 14.44 4.87 -32.26
C LYS A 373 13.29 5.87 -32.12
N THR A 374 12.07 5.36 -31.91
CA THR A 374 10.89 6.18 -31.69
C THR A 374 11.04 7.04 -30.44
N PHE A 375 11.45 6.44 -29.31
CA PHE A 375 11.73 7.15 -28.07
C PHE A 375 12.76 8.27 -28.26
N ASN A 376 13.88 8.00 -28.93
CA ASN A 376 14.93 8.99 -29.18
C ASN A 376 14.43 10.18 -30.03
N ASN A 377 13.50 9.95 -30.98
CA ASN A 377 12.87 11.03 -31.73
C ASN A 377 12.04 11.96 -30.80
N TYR A 378 11.33 11.41 -29.81
CA TYR A 378 10.60 12.23 -28.85
C TYR A 378 11.53 12.90 -27.83
N LEU A 379 12.61 12.27 -27.44
CA LEU A 379 13.62 12.85 -26.55
C LEU A 379 14.26 14.08 -27.20
N SER A 380 14.59 14.01 -28.50
CA SER A 380 15.20 15.13 -29.22
C SER A 380 14.33 16.40 -29.33
N LEU A 381 13.03 16.30 -29.06
CA LEU A 381 12.17 17.48 -28.95
C LEU A 381 12.58 18.42 -27.80
N PHE A 382 13.34 17.92 -26.84
CA PHE A 382 13.77 18.65 -25.65
C PHE A 382 15.28 18.97 -25.63
N ASP A 383 16.02 18.80 -26.74
CA ASP A 383 17.45 19.08 -26.80
C ASP A 383 17.80 20.51 -26.33
N GLN A 384 16.95 21.50 -26.67
CA GLN A 384 17.17 22.89 -26.25
C GLN A 384 16.95 23.08 -24.76
N LEU A 385 16.02 22.39 -24.17
CA LEU A 385 15.78 22.40 -22.72
C LEU A 385 16.94 21.72 -22.00
N MET A 386 17.34 20.54 -22.44
CA MET A 386 18.43 19.77 -21.84
C MET A 386 19.76 20.52 -21.89
N ASN A 387 20.04 21.26 -22.96
CA ASN A 387 21.26 22.07 -23.08
C ASN A 387 21.30 23.30 -22.16
N ARG A 388 20.17 23.67 -21.50
CA ARG A 388 20.14 24.74 -20.49
C ARG A 388 20.62 24.27 -19.13
N TYR A 389 20.45 22.99 -18.82
CA TYR A 389 20.94 22.43 -17.56
C TYR A 389 22.41 22.09 -17.73
N SER A 390 23.29 22.68 -16.90
CA SER A 390 24.64 22.17 -16.72
C SER A 390 24.55 20.83 -15.99
N GLU A 391 25.57 19.97 -16.13
CA GLU A 391 25.60 18.68 -15.41
C GLU A 391 25.45 18.85 -13.89
N GLU A 392 25.73 20.04 -13.35
CA GLU A 392 25.60 20.40 -11.93
C GLU A 392 24.16 20.78 -11.49
N ASP A 393 23.25 21.10 -12.42
CA ASP A 393 21.88 21.56 -12.14
C ASP A 393 20.83 20.43 -12.27
N LEU A 394 21.22 19.25 -12.71
CA LEU A 394 20.34 18.10 -12.75
C LEU A 394 20.13 17.57 -11.32
N PRO A 395 18.88 17.26 -10.90
CA PRO A 395 18.67 16.58 -9.63
C PRO A 395 19.54 15.33 -9.59
N GLU A 396 20.27 15.10 -8.48
CA GLU A 396 21.11 13.92 -8.31
C GLU A 396 20.28 12.67 -8.67
N ILE A 397 20.60 12.13 -9.84
CA ILE A 397 20.09 10.82 -10.25
C ILE A 397 20.84 9.83 -9.35
N PRO A 398 20.18 8.87 -8.69
CA PRO A 398 20.89 7.79 -8.01
C PRO A 398 21.94 7.21 -8.95
N ASP A 399 23.17 6.96 -8.48
CA ASP A 399 24.37 6.60 -9.26
C ASP A 399 24.21 5.39 -10.21
N ASP A 400 23.09 4.73 -10.19
CA ASP A 400 22.70 3.58 -11.01
C ASP A 400 21.95 3.93 -12.31
N VAL A 401 21.69 5.22 -12.59
CA VAL A 401 20.95 5.66 -13.79
C VAL A 401 21.74 6.71 -14.60
N ASP A 402 22.82 6.32 -15.22
CA ASP A 402 23.48 7.12 -16.26
C ASP A 402 22.67 7.07 -17.57
N LEU A 403 22.00 8.18 -17.88
CA LEU A 403 21.12 8.34 -19.04
C LEU A 403 21.84 8.08 -20.39
N SER A 404 23.12 8.38 -20.49
CA SER A 404 23.90 8.22 -21.72
C SER A 404 24.46 6.80 -21.90
N THR A 405 24.88 6.17 -20.82
CA THR A 405 25.43 4.80 -20.80
C THR A 405 24.35 3.76 -20.92
N THR A 406 23.17 3.94 -20.31
CA THR A 406 22.11 2.92 -20.32
C THR A 406 21.44 2.79 -21.69
N ILE A 407 21.29 3.88 -22.47
CA ILE A 407 20.81 3.80 -23.86
C ILE A 407 21.86 3.09 -24.71
N ASN A 408 23.15 3.45 -24.57
CA ASN A 408 24.23 2.79 -25.29
C ASN A 408 24.42 1.32 -24.85
N ASP A 409 24.24 0.99 -23.58
CA ASP A 409 24.32 -0.38 -23.07
C ASP A 409 23.11 -1.22 -23.48
N SER A 410 21.92 -0.62 -23.57
CA SER A 410 20.72 -1.31 -24.11
C SER A 410 20.89 -1.57 -25.61
N ILE A 411 21.43 -0.61 -26.38
CA ILE A 411 21.74 -0.80 -27.79
C ILE A 411 22.85 -1.83 -27.99
N LYS A 412 23.93 -1.84 -27.19
CA LYS A 412 25.00 -2.84 -27.24
C LYS A 412 24.53 -4.26 -26.90
N LYS A 413 23.56 -4.41 -26.02
CA LYS A 413 22.95 -5.71 -25.70
C LYS A 413 22.08 -6.25 -26.85
N ILE A 414 21.58 -5.38 -27.72
CA ILE A 414 20.71 -5.70 -28.85
C ILE A 414 21.53 -5.93 -30.16
N THR A 415 22.66 -5.25 -30.31
CA THR A 415 23.56 -5.45 -31.45
C THR A 415 24.61 -6.48 -31.17
N PRO A 416 24.74 -7.60 -31.92
CA PRO A 416 25.84 -8.52 -31.79
C PRO A 416 27.16 -7.78 -32.10
N GLU A 417 28.20 -7.99 -31.29
CA GLU A 417 29.55 -7.66 -31.70
C GLU A 417 29.87 -8.46 -32.99
N GLU A 418 30.25 -7.76 -34.09
CA GLU A 418 30.80 -8.39 -35.26
C GLU A 418 32.16 -9.10 -34.97
#